data_135854cebcebe7b3be2b98d4d11d058e
#
_entry.id   135854cebcebe7b3be2b98d4d11d058e
#
_cell.length_a   1.000
_cell.length_b   1.000
_cell.length_c   1.000
_cell.angle_alpha   90.00
_cell.angle_beta   90.00
_cell.angle_gamma   90.00
#
_symmetry.space_group_name_H-M   'P 1'
#
loop_
_entity.id
_entity.type
_entity.pdbx_description
1 polymer ?
#
loop_
_entity_poly.entity_id
_entity_poly.type
_entity_poly.pdbx_seq_one_letter_code
_entity_poly.pdbx_strand_id
1 'polypeptide(L)'
;MTKRTVIIEVGGPVGSGKTLLLERLTRRMSDLNLAVITNDIYTKEDALFLAKNSSLDEDRIIGVETGGCPDTAIREDASMNFEAIETLQERFNHDLDVIFLESGGDNLAATFSPDLVDFTIYIIDVAQGEKIPRKAGQGMIKSDLFLINKTDLAPYVGANLDRMREDTLHFRNEDSFIFTNLNNDDNVKEVEEWIRKNFLLEDL
;
A
#
# COMPACT_ATOMS: atom_id res chain seq x y z
N MET A 1 21.15 8.71 18.48
CA MET A 1 20.07 7.69 18.33
C MET A 1 19.79 7.62 16.84
N THR A 2 19.96 6.47 16.22
CA THR A 2 19.53 6.26 14.83
C THR A 2 18.01 6.34 14.81
N LYS A 3 17.47 7.18 13.91
CA LYS A 3 16.04 7.32 13.67
C LYS A 3 15.51 5.97 13.18
N ARG A 4 14.39 5.51 13.72
CA ARG A 4 13.77 4.28 13.23
C ARG A 4 12.95 4.60 11.98
N THR A 5 13.29 3.98 10.86
CA THR A 5 12.48 4.03 9.64
C THR A 5 11.22 3.18 9.83
N VAL A 6 10.06 3.72 9.47
CA VAL A 6 8.79 2.97 9.46
C VAL A 6 8.61 2.31 8.10
N ILE A 7 8.30 1.01 8.08
CA ILE A 7 8.08 0.25 6.85
C ILE A 7 6.59 -0.06 6.72
N ILE A 8 5.96 0.45 5.64
CA ILE A 8 4.52 0.34 5.40
C ILE A 8 4.28 -0.48 4.15
N GLU A 9 3.62 -1.63 4.30
CA GLU A 9 3.13 -2.43 3.18
C GLU A 9 1.94 -1.76 2.49
N VAL A 10 1.91 -1.82 1.15
CA VAL A 10 0.72 -1.55 0.34
C VAL A 10 0.41 -2.78 -0.48
N GLY A 11 -0.55 -3.57 -0.02
CA GLY A 11 -1.00 -4.82 -0.63
C GLY A 11 -2.34 -4.67 -1.33
N GLY A 12 -2.65 -5.64 -2.21
CA GLY A 12 -3.93 -5.70 -2.90
C GLY A 12 -3.82 -6.23 -4.32
N PRO A 13 -4.96 -6.58 -4.94
CA PRO A 13 -5.00 -7.16 -6.29
C PRO A 13 -4.45 -6.23 -7.37
N VAL A 14 -4.09 -6.81 -8.51
CA VAL A 14 -3.70 -6.05 -9.71
C VAL A 14 -4.83 -5.08 -10.08
N GLY A 15 -4.47 -3.84 -10.41
CA GLY A 15 -5.41 -2.81 -10.82
C GLY A 15 -6.19 -2.14 -9.69
N SER A 16 -6.00 -2.51 -8.43
CA SER A 16 -6.71 -1.89 -7.29
C SER A 16 -6.31 -0.42 -7.04
N GLY A 17 -5.11 -0.01 -7.49
CA GLY A 17 -4.61 1.36 -7.36
C GLY A 17 -3.45 1.53 -6.38
N LYS A 18 -2.71 0.46 -6.04
CA LYS A 18 -1.54 0.51 -5.16
C LYS A 18 -0.50 1.54 -5.60
N THR A 19 -0.01 1.41 -6.83
CA THR A 19 1.01 2.30 -7.39
C THR A 19 0.54 3.75 -7.47
N LEU A 20 -0.74 3.97 -7.81
CA LEU A 20 -1.34 5.31 -7.79
C LEU A 20 -1.40 5.89 -6.38
N LEU A 21 -1.76 5.07 -5.38
CA LEU A 21 -1.74 5.50 -3.98
C LEU A 21 -0.34 5.97 -3.57
N LEU A 22 0.69 5.20 -3.89
CA LEU A 22 2.07 5.56 -3.59
C LEU A 22 2.51 6.85 -4.31
N GLU A 23 2.16 7.02 -5.57
CA GLU A 23 2.43 8.24 -6.34
C GLU A 23 1.80 9.46 -5.65
N ARG A 24 0.55 9.35 -5.21
CA ARG A 24 -0.16 10.43 -4.53
C ARG A 24 0.38 10.72 -3.13
N LEU A 25 0.61 9.68 -2.33
CA LEU A 25 1.14 9.83 -0.97
C LEU A 25 2.55 10.43 -0.97
N THR A 26 3.44 9.99 -1.85
CA THR A 26 4.79 10.53 -1.91
C THR A 26 4.84 12.00 -2.28
N ARG A 27 3.90 12.48 -3.09
CA ARG A 27 3.76 13.91 -3.38
C ARG A 27 3.25 14.71 -2.18
N ARG A 28 2.27 14.19 -1.46
CA ARG A 28 1.66 14.88 -0.33
C ARG A 28 2.56 14.90 0.90
N MET A 29 3.27 13.81 1.15
CA MET A 29 4.17 13.63 2.30
C MET A 29 5.61 14.07 1.97
N SER A 30 5.79 15.07 1.12
CA SER A 30 7.10 15.56 0.65
C SER A 30 7.94 16.24 1.76
N ASP A 31 7.38 16.49 2.91
CA ASP A 31 8.04 16.93 4.14
C ASP A 31 8.80 15.80 4.84
N LEU A 32 8.53 14.54 4.48
CA LEU A 32 9.18 13.35 5.02
C LEU A 32 10.26 12.82 4.06
N ASN A 33 11.24 12.16 4.63
CA ASN A 33 12.30 11.48 3.88
C ASN A 33 11.82 10.07 3.48
N LEU A 34 11.25 9.96 2.27
CA LEU A 34 10.55 8.77 1.78
C LEU A 34 11.39 7.97 0.80
N ALA A 35 11.12 6.66 0.75
CA ALA A 35 11.55 5.76 -0.32
C ALA A 35 10.46 4.71 -0.62
N VAL A 36 10.57 4.07 -1.77
CA VAL A 36 9.58 3.07 -2.23
C VAL A 36 10.30 1.84 -2.77
N ILE A 37 9.80 0.67 -2.41
CA ILE A 37 10.15 -0.62 -3.01
C ILE A 37 8.90 -1.17 -3.68
N THR A 38 8.99 -1.56 -4.95
CA THR A 38 7.91 -2.24 -5.67
C THR A 38 8.30 -3.67 -5.96
N ASN A 39 7.36 -4.60 -5.78
CA ASN A 39 7.53 -5.99 -6.16
C ASN A 39 6.69 -6.29 -7.41
N ASP A 40 7.31 -6.89 -8.42
CA ASP A 40 6.62 -7.39 -9.60
C ASP A 40 7.21 -8.75 -10.00
N ILE A 41 6.43 -9.56 -10.72
CA ILE A 41 6.82 -10.91 -11.08
C ILE A 41 7.91 -10.89 -12.15
N TYR A 42 7.75 -10.08 -13.21
CA TYR A 42 8.58 -10.11 -14.40
C TYR A 42 9.06 -8.75 -14.90
N THR A 43 8.59 -7.65 -14.29
CA THR A 43 8.85 -6.30 -14.80
C THR A 43 9.20 -5.35 -13.67
N LYS A 44 9.75 -4.19 -14.04
CA LYS A 44 9.92 -3.03 -13.12
C LYS A 44 8.95 -1.90 -13.49
N GLU A 45 7.79 -2.26 -14.06
CA GLU A 45 6.86 -1.28 -14.61
C GLU A 45 6.38 -0.29 -13.56
N ASP A 46 6.01 -0.78 -12.37
CA ASP A 46 5.57 0.08 -11.26
C ASP A 46 6.70 1.00 -10.76
N ALA A 47 7.94 0.50 -10.66
CA ALA A 47 9.09 1.32 -10.31
C ALA A 47 9.36 2.41 -11.36
N LEU A 48 9.28 2.07 -12.65
CA LEU A 48 9.43 3.03 -13.75
C LEU A 48 8.30 4.06 -13.78
N PHE A 49 7.08 3.64 -13.49
CA PHE A 49 5.94 4.55 -13.37
C PHE A 49 6.16 5.56 -12.24
N LEU A 50 6.57 5.09 -11.06
CA LEU A 50 6.85 5.95 -9.91
C LEU A 50 8.03 6.90 -10.17
N ALA A 51 9.11 6.43 -10.77
CA ALA A 51 10.26 7.27 -11.13
C ALA A 51 9.88 8.41 -12.08
N LYS A 52 8.92 8.18 -12.96
CA LYS A 52 8.43 9.18 -13.92
C LYS A 52 7.36 10.13 -13.33
N ASN A 53 6.50 9.64 -12.44
CA ASN A 53 5.27 10.32 -12.06
C ASN A 53 5.22 10.76 -10.59
N SER A 54 6.02 10.16 -9.69
CA SER A 54 6.07 10.57 -8.29
C SER A 54 6.95 11.81 -8.07
N SER A 55 7.02 12.29 -6.85
CA SER A 55 7.95 13.36 -6.44
C SER A 55 9.33 12.84 -6.01
N LEU A 56 9.53 11.52 -6.05
CA LEU A 56 10.77 10.90 -5.60
C LEU A 56 11.82 10.87 -6.72
N ASP A 57 13.07 11.07 -6.34
CA ASP A 57 14.22 10.82 -7.20
C ASP A 57 14.37 9.29 -7.45
N GLU A 58 14.91 8.90 -8.61
CA GLU A 58 15.05 7.48 -9.00
C GLU A 58 15.83 6.63 -7.97
N ASP A 59 16.80 7.24 -7.28
CA ASP A 59 17.61 6.56 -6.28
C ASP A 59 16.84 6.18 -5.00
N ARG A 60 15.63 6.72 -4.85
CA ARG A 60 14.67 6.40 -3.76
C ARG A 60 13.70 5.29 -4.10
N ILE A 61 13.78 4.74 -5.31
CA ILE A 61 12.85 3.71 -5.80
C ILE A 61 13.65 2.47 -6.19
N ILE A 62 13.29 1.32 -5.61
CA ILE A 62 13.85 0.01 -5.98
C ILE A 62 12.73 -0.88 -6.48
N GLY A 63 12.88 -1.41 -7.72
CA GLY A 63 12.03 -2.47 -8.25
C GLY A 63 12.66 -3.84 -7.96
N VAL A 64 11.91 -4.71 -7.28
CA VAL A 64 12.28 -6.11 -7.02
C VAL A 64 11.53 -7.01 -7.98
N GLU A 65 12.25 -7.80 -8.78
CA GLU A 65 11.68 -8.82 -9.64
C GLU A 65 11.67 -10.16 -8.90
N THR A 66 10.48 -10.67 -8.57
CA THR A 66 10.33 -11.85 -7.73
C THR A 66 10.47 -13.17 -8.47
N GLY A 67 10.47 -13.16 -9.81
CA GLY A 67 10.85 -14.29 -10.69
C GLY A 67 9.95 -15.53 -10.58
N GLY A 68 8.83 -15.46 -9.91
CA GLY A 68 7.95 -16.59 -9.65
C GLY A 68 6.64 -16.18 -8.99
N CYS A 69 6.16 -16.96 -8.02
CA CYS A 69 4.98 -16.61 -7.28
C CYS A 69 5.26 -15.41 -6.36
N PRO A 70 4.50 -14.28 -6.47
CA PRO A 70 4.68 -13.12 -5.60
C PRO A 70 4.57 -13.45 -4.11
N ASP A 71 3.70 -14.41 -3.78
CA ASP A 71 3.49 -14.88 -2.41
C ASP A 71 4.77 -15.45 -1.79
N THR A 72 5.62 -16.10 -2.57
CA THR A 72 6.90 -16.66 -2.09
C THR A 72 7.86 -15.56 -1.67
N ALA A 73 7.99 -14.50 -2.47
CA ALA A 73 8.92 -13.39 -2.21
C ALA A 73 8.54 -12.53 -0.98
N ILE A 74 7.29 -12.56 -0.56
CA ILE A 74 6.81 -11.75 0.55
C ILE A 74 6.58 -12.56 1.84
N ARG A 75 6.54 -13.89 1.77
CA ARG A 75 6.26 -14.75 2.93
C ARG A 75 7.31 -15.81 3.19
N GLU A 76 7.77 -16.52 2.14
CA GLU A 76 8.66 -17.68 2.26
C GLU A 76 10.14 -17.27 2.09
N ASP A 77 10.41 -16.34 1.19
CA ASP A 77 11.76 -15.79 0.96
C ASP A 77 11.71 -14.27 0.79
N ALA A 78 11.67 -13.56 1.91
CA ALA A 78 11.68 -12.10 1.93
C ALA A 78 13.09 -11.50 1.77
N SER A 79 14.12 -12.30 1.50
CA SER A 79 15.53 -11.87 1.46
C SER A 79 15.77 -10.70 0.50
N MET A 80 15.17 -10.73 -0.69
CA MET A 80 15.31 -9.64 -1.67
C MET A 80 14.72 -8.31 -1.17
N ASN A 81 13.63 -8.36 -0.44
CA ASN A 81 13.02 -7.17 0.15
C ASN A 81 13.84 -6.66 1.34
N PHE A 82 14.39 -7.54 2.19
CA PHE A 82 15.33 -7.14 3.24
C PHE A 82 16.58 -6.48 2.65
N GLU A 83 17.16 -7.03 1.59
CA GLU A 83 18.31 -6.44 0.88
C GLU A 83 17.98 -5.07 0.28
N ALA A 84 16.80 -4.92 -0.31
CA ALA A 84 16.34 -3.65 -0.86
C ALA A 84 16.15 -2.59 0.23
N ILE A 85 15.57 -2.95 1.39
CA ILE A 85 15.41 -2.07 2.55
C ILE A 85 16.80 -1.63 3.07
N GLU A 86 17.72 -2.58 3.27
CA GLU A 86 19.08 -2.29 3.74
C GLU A 86 19.82 -1.37 2.76
N THR A 87 19.73 -1.65 1.46
CA THR A 87 20.30 -0.80 0.40
C THR A 87 19.80 0.64 0.48
N LEU A 88 18.49 0.86 0.67
CA LEU A 88 17.93 2.20 0.82
C LEU A 88 18.39 2.85 2.12
N GLN A 89 18.37 2.14 3.23
CA GLN A 89 18.81 2.67 4.52
C GLN A 89 20.29 3.09 4.48
N GLU A 90 21.18 2.27 3.92
CA GLU A 90 22.60 2.62 3.75
C GLU A 90 22.79 3.82 2.82
N ARG A 91 22.09 3.82 1.66
CA ARG A 91 22.17 4.91 0.67
C ARG A 91 21.80 6.27 1.25
N PHE A 92 20.82 6.30 2.15
CA PHE A 92 20.34 7.52 2.81
C PHE A 92 20.83 7.66 4.27
N ASN A 93 21.94 6.99 4.64
CA ASN A 93 22.58 7.08 5.95
C ASN A 93 21.62 6.79 7.14
N HIS A 94 20.66 5.88 6.96
CA HIS A 94 19.62 5.55 7.95
C HIS A 94 18.78 6.76 8.40
N ASP A 95 18.54 7.71 7.51
CA ASP A 95 17.76 8.93 7.78
C ASP A 95 16.38 8.93 7.10
N LEU A 96 15.94 7.79 6.56
CA LEU A 96 14.61 7.65 6.01
C LEU A 96 13.55 7.65 7.12
N ASP A 97 12.45 8.38 6.88
CA ASP A 97 11.27 8.36 7.74
C ASP A 97 10.40 7.15 7.46
N VAL A 98 10.08 6.94 6.18
CA VAL A 98 9.18 5.87 5.74
C VAL A 98 9.74 5.20 4.49
N ILE A 99 9.64 3.88 4.46
CA ILE A 99 9.75 3.07 3.24
C ILE A 99 8.39 2.45 2.97
N PHE A 100 7.80 2.77 1.83
CA PHE A 100 6.63 2.06 1.33
C PHE A 100 7.06 0.82 0.56
N LEU A 101 6.39 -0.30 0.81
CA LEU A 101 6.67 -1.59 0.19
C LEU A 101 5.42 -2.08 -0.55
N GLU A 102 5.42 -2.00 -1.89
CA GLU A 102 4.30 -2.43 -2.72
C GLU A 102 4.35 -3.92 -3.02
N SER A 103 3.23 -4.63 -2.84
CA SER A 103 3.12 -6.03 -3.25
C SER A 103 2.92 -6.19 -4.77
N GLY A 104 3.29 -7.35 -5.30
CA GLY A 104 3.24 -7.66 -6.73
C GLY A 104 1.84 -7.88 -7.33
N GLY A 105 0.77 -7.48 -6.65
CA GLY A 105 -0.59 -7.60 -7.18
C GLY A 105 -1.14 -9.02 -7.11
N ASP A 106 -1.10 -9.58 -5.97
CA ASP A 106 -1.52 -10.92 -5.61
C ASP A 106 -3.04 -11.06 -5.37
N ASN A 107 -3.43 -12.26 -4.97
CA ASN A 107 -4.81 -12.55 -4.59
C ASN A 107 -5.13 -11.96 -3.20
N LEU A 108 -6.42 -12.06 -2.79
CA LEU A 108 -6.93 -11.54 -1.52
C LEU A 108 -6.33 -12.18 -0.25
N ALA A 109 -5.38 -13.09 -0.38
CA ALA A 109 -4.85 -13.88 0.73
C ALA A 109 -3.42 -13.50 1.15
N ALA A 110 -2.64 -12.81 0.31
CA ALA A 110 -1.25 -12.52 0.60
C ALA A 110 -1.08 -11.27 1.46
N THR A 111 -0.23 -11.38 2.46
CA THR A 111 0.25 -10.27 3.30
C THR A 111 1.74 -10.47 3.52
N PHE A 112 2.52 -9.40 3.63
CA PHE A 112 3.94 -9.48 3.97
C PHE A 112 4.18 -10.13 5.33
N SER A 113 5.40 -10.64 5.51
CA SER A 113 5.83 -11.15 6.81
C SER A 113 5.81 -10.02 7.86
N PRO A 114 5.29 -10.26 9.07
CA PRO A 114 5.37 -9.30 10.17
C PRO A 114 6.80 -8.88 10.54
N ASP A 115 7.80 -9.70 10.18
CA ASP A 115 9.20 -9.37 10.40
C ASP A 115 9.76 -8.35 9.41
N LEU A 116 9.05 -8.13 8.29
CA LEU A 116 9.47 -7.25 7.21
C LEU A 116 8.84 -5.85 7.31
N VAL A 117 7.60 -5.75 7.78
CA VAL A 117 6.84 -4.50 7.78
C VAL A 117 6.29 -4.16 9.17
N ASP A 118 6.22 -2.87 9.47
CA ASP A 118 5.64 -2.37 10.72
C ASP A 118 4.11 -2.25 10.62
N PHE A 119 3.60 -1.82 9.45
CA PHE A 119 2.17 -1.58 9.21
C PHE A 119 1.76 -2.03 7.81
N THR A 120 0.47 -2.29 7.66
CA THR A 120 -0.11 -2.81 6.42
C THR A 120 -1.32 -2.00 5.97
N ILE A 121 -1.32 -1.60 4.69
CA ILE A 121 -2.46 -1.04 3.98
C ILE A 121 -2.90 -2.06 2.94
N TYR A 122 -4.18 -2.41 2.93
CA TYR A 122 -4.73 -3.29 1.90
C TYR A 122 -5.78 -2.56 1.07
N ILE A 123 -5.61 -2.56 -0.26
CA ILE A 123 -6.49 -1.82 -1.17
C ILE A 123 -7.16 -2.75 -2.17
N ILE A 124 -8.49 -2.65 -2.26
CA ILE A 124 -9.30 -3.22 -3.33
C ILE A 124 -10.00 -2.11 -4.10
N ASP A 125 -10.68 -2.43 -5.19
CA ASP A 125 -11.57 -1.48 -5.87
C ASP A 125 -12.99 -2.05 -6.06
N VAL A 126 -13.94 -1.14 -6.27
CA VAL A 126 -15.35 -1.51 -6.41
C VAL A 126 -15.64 -2.34 -7.66
N ALA A 127 -14.80 -2.24 -8.71
CA ALA A 127 -14.98 -2.98 -9.96
C ALA A 127 -14.61 -4.46 -9.82
N GLN A 128 -13.84 -4.83 -8.80
CA GLN A 128 -13.51 -6.21 -8.49
C GLN A 128 -14.70 -6.97 -7.88
N GLY A 129 -15.72 -6.26 -7.42
CA GLY A 129 -17.01 -6.80 -7.02
C GLY A 129 -17.45 -6.42 -5.61
N GLU A 130 -18.71 -6.03 -5.49
CA GLU A 130 -19.38 -5.68 -4.24
C GLU A 130 -19.22 -6.73 -3.13
N LYS A 131 -19.06 -8.00 -3.52
CA LYS A 131 -19.03 -9.13 -2.56
C LYS A 131 -17.68 -9.38 -1.91
N ILE A 132 -16.63 -8.63 -2.30
CA ILE A 132 -15.28 -8.86 -1.75
C ILE A 132 -15.23 -8.63 -0.25
N PRO A 133 -15.75 -7.54 0.32
CA PRO A 133 -15.77 -7.35 1.77
C PRO A 133 -16.45 -8.51 2.51
N ARG A 134 -17.56 -9.01 2.00
CA ARG A 134 -18.30 -10.12 2.60
C ARG A 134 -17.54 -11.46 2.59
N LYS A 135 -16.66 -11.65 1.59
CA LYS A 135 -15.83 -12.87 1.49
C LYS A 135 -14.61 -12.83 2.42
N ALA A 136 -14.28 -11.66 2.94
CA ALA A 136 -13.31 -11.45 3.99
C ALA A 136 -11.96 -12.17 3.78
N GLY A 137 -11.18 -11.76 2.80
CA GLY A 137 -9.82 -12.25 2.58
C GLY A 137 -8.86 -11.82 3.70
N GLN A 138 -7.75 -12.55 3.88
CA GLN A 138 -6.78 -12.30 4.95
C GLN A 138 -6.21 -10.87 4.88
N GLY A 139 -5.90 -10.35 3.69
CA GLY A 139 -5.43 -8.97 3.52
C GLY A 139 -6.42 -7.94 4.07
N MET A 140 -7.71 -8.12 3.78
CA MET A 140 -8.76 -7.26 4.32
C MET A 140 -8.86 -7.36 5.85
N ILE A 141 -8.84 -8.58 6.43
CA ILE A 141 -9.06 -8.77 7.86
C ILE A 141 -7.87 -8.28 8.69
N LYS A 142 -6.64 -8.53 8.22
CA LYS A 142 -5.41 -8.36 9.00
C LYS A 142 -4.70 -7.03 8.78
N SER A 143 -4.98 -6.34 7.67
CA SER A 143 -4.35 -5.03 7.43
C SER A 143 -4.74 -4.02 8.50
N ASP A 144 -3.85 -3.11 8.82
CA ASP A 144 -4.11 -2.01 9.76
C ASP A 144 -5.10 -1.02 9.15
N LEU A 145 -4.93 -0.67 7.86
CA LEU A 145 -5.85 0.15 7.10
C LEU A 145 -6.36 -0.60 5.86
N PHE A 146 -7.67 -0.58 5.64
CA PHE A 146 -8.31 -1.14 4.46
C PHE A 146 -8.91 -0.05 3.58
N LEU A 147 -8.56 -0.02 2.29
CA LEU A 147 -9.07 0.95 1.33
C LEU A 147 -10.00 0.28 0.31
N ILE A 148 -11.15 0.88 0.08
CA ILE A 148 -12.09 0.52 -0.99
C ILE A 148 -12.06 1.64 -2.02
N ASN A 149 -11.30 1.45 -3.09
CA ASN A 149 -10.97 2.47 -4.07
C ASN A 149 -11.92 2.49 -5.27
N LYS A 150 -11.78 3.54 -6.09
CA LYS A 150 -12.56 3.78 -7.33
C LYS A 150 -14.06 3.86 -7.08
N THR A 151 -14.45 4.49 -5.98
CA THR A 151 -15.87 4.63 -5.59
C THR A 151 -16.71 5.35 -6.62
N ASP A 152 -16.10 6.19 -7.46
CA ASP A 152 -16.72 6.83 -8.62
C ASP A 152 -17.22 5.85 -9.68
N LEU A 153 -16.64 4.64 -9.75
CA LEU A 153 -17.06 3.58 -10.66
C LEU A 153 -18.25 2.77 -10.15
N ALA A 154 -18.61 2.88 -8.87
CA ALA A 154 -19.65 2.06 -8.25
C ALA A 154 -20.97 2.03 -9.05
N PRO A 155 -21.52 3.18 -9.57
CA PRO A 155 -22.75 3.16 -10.37
C PRO A 155 -22.61 2.40 -11.68
N TYR A 156 -21.41 2.39 -12.28
CA TYR A 156 -21.16 1.75 -13.58
C TYR A 156 -20.95 0.25 -13.50
N VAL A 157 -20.47 -0.23 -12.35
CA VAL A 157 -20.23 -1.66 -12.11
C VAL A 157 -21.31 -2.33 -11.25
N GLY A 158 -22.34 -1.58 -10.88
CA GLY A 158 -23.46 -2.06 -10.07
C GLY A 158 -23.08 -2.38 -8.63
N ALA A 159 -22.02 -1.77 -8.09
CA ALA A 159 -21.63 -1.93 -6.70
C ALA A 159 -22.43 -1.00 -5.78
N ASN A 160 -22.92 -1.53 -4.67
CA ASN A 160 -23.61 -0.74 -3.64
C ASN A 160 -22.63 -0.48 -2.49
N LEU A 161 -22.22 0.79 -2.34
CA LEU A 161 -21.25 1.21 -1.33
C LEU A 161 -21.75 1.03 0.09
N ASP A 162 -23.06 1.25 0.35
CA ASP A 162 -23.63 1.05 1.68
C ASP A 162 -23.53 -0.42 2.10
N ARG A 163 -23.83 -1.34 1.17
CA ARG A 163 -23.67 -2.76 1.40
C ARG A 163 -22.21 -3.17 1.61
N MET A 164 -21.28 -2.59 0.83
CA MET A 164 -19.84 -2.86 1.03
C MET A 164 -19.38 -2.36 2.40
N ARG A 165 -19.90 -1.22 2.87
CA ARG A 165 -19.66 -0.72 4.23
C ARG A 165 -20.19 -1.66 5.30
N GLU A 166 -21.45 -2.08 5.19
CA GLU A 166 -22.06 -3.04 6.13
C GLU A 166 -21.26 -4.34 6.19
N ASP A 167 -20.92 -4.92 5.05
CA ASP A 167 -20.12 -6.14 4.95
C ASP A 167 -18.72 -5.96 5.58
N THR A 168 -18.10 -4.79 5.42
CA THR A 168 -16.79 -4.46 6.00
C THR A 168 -16.86 -4.36 7.52
N LEU A 169 -17.90 -3.73 8.06
CA LEU A 169 -18.12 -3.55 9.50
C LEU A 169 -18.32 -4.88 10.27
N HIS A 170 -18.63 -5.98 9.58
CA HIS A 170 -18.66 -7.29 10.22
C HIS A 170 -17.27 -7.79 10.67
N PHE A 171 -16.19 -7.25 10.09
CA PHE A 171 -14.83 -7.72 10.33
C PHE A 171 -13.90 -6.62 10.82
N ARG A 172 -14.28 -5.35 10.68
CA ARG A 172 -13.43 -4.20 10.98
C ARG A 172 -14.20 -3.11 11.72
N ASN A 173 -13.44 -2.26 12.44
CA ASN A 173 -14.00 -1.04 13.04
C ASN A 173 -14.14 0.06 11.99
N GLU A 174 -15.03 1.01 12.22
CA GLU A 174 -15.33 2.14 11.33
C GLU A 174 -14.10 2.97 10.98
N ASP A 175 -13.19 3.18 11.91
CA ASP A 175 -11.98 3.98 11.76
C ASP A 175 -10.80 3.23 11.13
N SER A 176 -10.97 1.98 10.73
CA SER A 176 -9.93 1.14 10.15
C SER A 176 -10.11 0.87 8.64
N PHE A 177 -11.06 1.54 8.00
CA PHE A 177 -11.22 1.49 6.54
C PHE A 177 -11.74 2.81 5.98
N ILE A 178 -11.38 3.09 4.72
CA ILE A 178 -11.75 4.32 4.02
C ILE A 178 -12.22 3.97 2.60
N PHE A 179 -13.33 4.60 2.18
CA PHE A 179 -13.76 4.60 0.79
C PHE A 179 -13.05 5.72 0.05
N THR A 180 -12.40 5.41 -1.08
CA THR A 180 -11.56 6.35 -1.79
C THR A 180 -11.88 6.43 -3.29
N ASN A 181 -11.59 7.59 -3.86
CA ASN A 181 -11.27 7.78 -5.26
C ASN A 181 -9.92 8.49 -5.30
N LEU A 182 -8.84 7.78 -5.60
CA LEU A 182 -7.48 8.33 -5.57
C LEU A 182 -7.20 9.38 -6.65
N ASN A 183 -8.14 9.64 -7.55
CA ASN A 183 -8.11 10.81 -8.43
C ASN A 183 -8.65 12.08 -7.74
N ASN A 184 -9.26 11.94 -6.55
CA ASN A 184 -9.70 13.06 -5.73
C ASN A 184 -8.67 13.32 -4.63
N ASP A 185 -8.11 14.52 -4.59
CA ASP A 185 -7.07 14.89 -3.64
C ASP A 185 -7.56 14.89 -2.17
N ASP A 186 -8.82 15.21 -1.91
CA ASP A 186 -9.40 15.15 -0.57
C ASP A 186 -9.40 13.73 0.00
N ASN A 187 -9.65 12.71 -0.85
CA ASN A 187 -9.58 11.33 -0.43
C ASN A 187 -8.13 10.87 -0.14
N VAL A 188 -7.18 11.34 -0.95
CA VAL A 188 -5.76 11.07 -0.69
C VAL A 188 -5.32 11.73 0.62
N LYS A 189 -5.79 12.95 0.87
CA LYS A 189 -5.53 13.68 2.12
C LYS A 189 -6.06 12.91 3.33
N GLU A 190 -7.27 12.36 3.26
CA GLU A 190 -7.84 11.54 4.33
C GLU A 190 -6.98 10.33 4.66
N VAL A 191 -6.46 9.65 3.63
CA VAL A 191 -5.54 8.50 3.81
C VAL A 191 -4.21 8.95 4.41
N GLU A 192 -3.64 10.06 3.95
CA GLU A 192 -2.42 10.65 4.50
C GLU A 192 -2.58 10.97 5.99
N GLU A 193 -3.63 11.70 6.36
CA GLU A 193 -3.92 12.08 7.75
C GLU A 193 -4.08 10.83 8.64
N TRP A 194 -4.75 9.80 8.12
CA TRP A 194 -4.88 8.53 8.83
C TRP A 194 -3.52 7.86 9.08
N ILE A 195 -2.64 7.82 8.06
CA ILE A 195 -1.28 7.26 8.17
C ILE A 195 -0.45 8.05 9.19
N ARG A 196 -0.45 9.39 9.10
CA ARG A 196 0.32 10.25 10.01
C ARG A 196 -0.11 10.03 11.45
N LYS A 197 -1.40 10.01 11.71
CA LYS A 197 -1.96 9.81 13.05
C LYS A 197 -1.67 8.42 13.61
N ASN A 198 -1.89 7.36 12.84
CA ASN A 198 -1.91 5.99 13.35
C ASN A 198 -0.57 5.27 13.20
N PHE A 199 0.20 5.57 12.14
CA PHE A 199 1.47 4.91 11.88
C PHE A 199 2.67 5.75 12.33
N LEU A 200 2.62 7.06 12.10
CA LEU A 200 3.72 7.96 12.43
C LEU A 200 3.54 8.62 13.80
N LEU A 201 2.37 8.46 14.43
CA LEU A 201 2.01 9.01 15.74
C LEU A 201 2.17 10.54 15.78
N GLU A 202 1.92 11.21 14.66
CA GLU A 202 1.92 12.67 14.59
C GLU A 202 0.62 13.23 15.16
N ASP A 203 0.73 14.23 16.03
CA ASP A 203 -0.41 15.02 16.48
C ASP A 203 -0.79 16.01 15.34
N LEU A 204 -1.95 15.80 14.71
CA LEU A 204 -2.48 16.61 13.60
C LEU A 204 -3.27 17.82 14.10
#